data_3e0db3465ac2a900dd573ad1107cf292
#
_entry.id   3e0db3465ac2a900dd573ad1107cf292
#
_cell.length_a   1.000
_cell.length_b   1.000
_cell.length_c   1.000
_cell.angle_alpha   90.00
_cell.angle_beta   90.00
_cell.angle_gamma   90.00
#
_symmetry.space_group_name_H-M   'P 1'
#
loop_
_entity.id
_entity.type
_entity.pdbx_description
1 polymer ?
#
loop_
_entity_poly.entity_id
_entity_poly.type
_entity_poly.pdbx_seq_one_letter_code
_entity_poly.pdbx_strand_id
1 'polypeptide(L)'
;MKKEFIPEELNIKEDRPGLSLKMIQEHFKLYQGYVKKTNEIQEKINVADKSEANGVYSYIGELKRQETFTVNGMKLHEVYFGHLSGDGQPKGELVKMIEKDFDSLDGWKEDMVATAISARGWA
;
A
#
# COMPACT_ATOMS: atom_id res chain seq x y z
N MET A 1 -23.95 -6.01 7.32
CA MET A 1 -23.42 -5.54 6.03
C MET A 1 -21.93 -5.24 6.21
N LYS A 2 -21.05 -5.81 5.39
CA LYS A 2 -19.64 -5.37 5.38
C LYS A 2 -19.59 -3.97 4.76
N LYS A 3 -18.78 -3.09 5.31
CA LYS A 3 -18.60 -1.72 4.82
C LYS A 3 -17.85 -1.79 3.48
N GLU A 4 -18.40 -1.18 2.43
CA GLU A 4 -17.72 -1.01 1.16
C GLU A 4 -16.50 -0.08 1.32
N PHE A 5 -15.38 -0.44 0.72
CA PHE A 5 -14.21 0.44 0.65
C PHE A 5 -14.42 1.49 -0.43
N ILE A 6 -14.13 2.72 -0.08
CA ILE A 6 -14.19 3.87 -0.99
C ILE A 6 -12.75 4.36 -1.18
N PRO A 7 -12.29 4.61 -2.43
CA PRO A 7 -10.97 5.15 -2.66
C PRO A 7 -10.79 6.51 -1.96
N GLU A 8 -9.63 6.73 -1.36
CA GLU A 8 -9.24 8.04 -0.87
C GLU A 8 -9.04 9.02 -2.04
N GLU A 9 -9.07 10.31 -1.76
CA GLU A 9 -8.79 11.32 -2.77
C GLU A 9 -7.28 11.52 -2.95
N LEU A 10 -6.85 11.74 -4.21
CA LEU A 10 -5.47 12.12 -4.50
C LEU A 10 -5.28 13.63 -4.21
N ASN A 11 -4.61 13.93 -3.11
CA ASN A 11 -4.37 15.31 -2.68
C ASN A 11 -3.11 15.94 -3.31
N ILE A 12 -2.45 15.27 -4.26
CA ILE A 12 -1.25 15.76 -4.95
C ILE A 12 -1.69 16.41 -6.25
N LYS A 13 -1.36 17.71 -6.41
CA LYS A 13 -1.81 18.54 -7.54
C LYS A 13 -0.68 19.04 -8.44
N GLU A 14 0.55 18.69 -8.14
CA GLU A 14 1.76 19.12 -8.86
C GLU A 14 2.85 18.04 -8.84
N ASP A 15 3.86 18.21 -9.65
CA ASP A 15 5.03 17.33 -9.67
C ASP A 15 5.70 17.26 -8.30
N ARG A 16 6.31 16.12 -8.01
CA ARG A 16 7.21 15.92 -6.87
C ARG A 16 8.63 15.67 -7.37
N PRO A 17 9.68 15.91 -6.58
CA PRO A 17 11.05 15.61 -6.99
C PRO A 17 11.19 14.18 -7.51
N GLY A 18 11.52 14.02 -8.78
CA GLY A 18 11.66 12.73 -9.44
C GLY A 18 10.36 12.05 -9.89
N LEU A 19 9.18 12.63 -9.61
CA LEU A 19 7.88 12.06 -9.95
C LEU A 19 6.98 13.12 -10.60
N SER A 20 6.65 12.94 -11.89
CA SER A 20 5.67 13.82 -12.51
C SER A 20 4.26 13.56 -12.01
N LEU A 21 3.42 14.61 -11.98
CA LEU A 21 2.00 14.48 -11.63
C LEU A 21 1.30 13.42 -12.48
N LYS A 22 1.65 13.33 -13.76
CA LYS A 22 1.12 12.31 -14.67
C LYS A 22 1.44 10.89 -14.19
N MET A 23 2.69 10.62 -13.79
CA MET A 23 3.09 9.31 -13.23
C MET A 23 2.31 8.99 -11.95
N ILE A 24 2.18 9.97 -11.05
CA ILE A 24 1.43 9.84 -9.80
C ILE A 24 -0.03 9.50 -10.09
N GLN A 25 -0.66 10.20 -11.04
CA GLN A 25 -2.05 9.95 -11.44
C GLN A 25 -2.26 8.58 -12.08
N GLU A 26 -1.35 8.12 -12.94
CA GLU A 26 -1.43 6.77 -13.52
C GLU A 26 -1.26 5.68 -12.45
N HIS A 27 -0.33 5.86 -11.52
CA HIS A 27 -0.16 4.96 -10.38
C HIS A 27 -1.41 4.96 -9.48
N PHE A 28 -2.03 6.12 -9.27
CA PHE A 28 -3.26 6.22 -8.47
C PHE A 28 -4.43 5.42 -9.07
N LYS A 29 -4.52 5.28 -10.39
CA LYS A 29 -5.52 4.42 -11.04
C LYS A 29 -5.36 2.95 -10.66
N LEU A 30 -4.12 2.47 -10.43
CA LEU A 30 -3.88 1.11 -9.94
C LEU A 30 -4.46 0.93 -8.53
N TYR A 31 -4.26 1.91 -7.65
CA TYR A 31 -4.87 1.93 -6.33
C TYR A 31 -6.41 1.82 -6.39
N GLN A 32 -7.05 2.63 -7.22
CA GLN A 32 -8.50 2.56 -7.42
C GLN A 32 -8.94 1.18 -7.92
N GLY A 33 -8.12 0.55 -8.76
CA GLY A 33 -8.32 -0.83 -9.20
C GLY A 33 -8.28 -1.84 -8.04
N TYR A 34 -7.33 -1.68 -7.09
CA TYR A 34 -7.25 -2.53 -5.90
C TYR A 34 -8.48 -2.36 -5.00
N VAL A 35 -8.94 -1.12 -4.77
CA VAL A 35 -10.17 -0.86 -3.99
C VAL A 35 -11.37 -1.57 -4.61
N LYS A 36 -11.58 -1.41 -5.92
CA LYS A 36 -12.66 -2.06 -6.66
C LYS A 36 -12.57 -3.59 -6.56
N LYS A 37 -11.38 -4.17 -6.76
CA LYS A 37 -11.18 -5.61 -6.69
C LYS A 37 -11.34 -6.16 -5.28
N THR A 38 -10.96 -5.42 -4.25
CA THR A 38 -11.19 -5.80 -2.86
C THR A 38 -12.69 -5.94 -2.58
N ASN A 39 -13.50 -4.96 -2.98
CA ASN A 39 -14.96 -5.01 -2.82
C ASN A 39 -15.56 -6.21 -3.58
N GLU A 40 -15.20 -6.40 -4.85
CA GLU A 40 -15.65 -7.52 -5.69
C GLU A 40 -15.33 -8.90 -5.04
N ILE A 41 -14.11 -9.05 -4.52
CA ILE A 41 -13.70 -10.30 -3.88
C ILE A 41 -14.47 -10.53 -2.58
N GLN A 42 -14.70 -9.49 -1.78
CA GLN A 42 -15.48 -9.61 -0.55
C GLN A 42 -16.94 -10.00 -0.82
N GLU A 43 -17.55 -9.49 -1.88
CA GLU A 43 -18.88 -9.92 -2.31
C GLU A 43 -18.89 -11.41 -2.67
N LYS A 44 -17.91 -11.87 -3.45
CA LYS A 44 -17.78 -13.30 -3.81
C LYS A 44 -17.56 -14.19 -2.58
N ILE A 45 -16.75 -13.77 -1.62
CA ILE A 45 -16.53 -14.49 -0.35
C ILE A 45 -17.83 -14.64 0.45
N ASN A 46 -18.69 -13.61 0.44
CA ASN A 46 -19.94 -13.65 1.19
C ASN A 46 -20.91 -14.74 0.69
N VAL A 47 -20.91 -15.01 -0.61
CA VAL A 47 -21.81 -15.98 -1.26
C VAL A 47 -21.13 -17.31 -1.59
N ALA A 48 -19.81 -17.44 -1.39
CA ALA A 48 -19.08 -18.67 -1.67
C ALA A 48 -19.52 -19.80 -0.73
N ASP A 49 -19.63 -21.00 -1.29
CA ASP A 49 -19.84 -22.21 -0.48
C ASP A 49 -18.58 -22.53 0.33
N LYS A 50 -18.73 -22.48 1.64
CA LYS A 50 -17.66 -22.74 2.61
C LYS A 50 -17.50 -24.22 2.96
N SER A 51 -18.50 -25.06 2.64
CA SER A 51 -18.41 -26.49 2.85
C SER A 51 -17.40 -27.17 1.92
N GLU A 52 -17.11 -26.55 0.77
CA GLU A 52 -16.10 -26.97 -0.21
C GLU A 52 -14.65 -26.57 0.16
N ALA A 53 -14.44 -26.00 1.36
CA ALA A 53 -13.11 -25.56 1.80
C ALA A 53 -12.11 -26.72 1.83
N ASN A 54 -10.96 -26.55 1.17
CA ASN A 54 -9.93 -27.58 1.05
C ASN A 54 -8.52 -26.94 1.07
N GLY A 55 -7.58 -27.61 1.74
CA GLY A 55 -6.22 -27.11 1.90
C GLY A 55 -5.37 -27.18 0.61
N VAL A 56 -5.71 -28.07 -0.33
CA VAL A 56 -5.00 -28.16 -1.61
C VAL A 56 -5.56 -27.15 -2.60
N TYR A 57 -6.88 -27.19 -2.83
CA TYR A 57 -7.58 -26.25 -3.69
C TYR A 57 -9.04 -26.13 -3.29
N SER A 58 -9.53 -24.91 -3.24
CA SER A 58 -10.96 -24.61 -3.14
C SER A 58 -11.21 -23.17 -3.61
N TYR A 59 -12.41 -22.91 -4.12
CA TYR A 59 -12.79 -21.56 -4.54
C TYR A 59 -12.70 -20.54 -3.40
N ILE A 60 -13.20 -20.89 -2.22
CA ILE A 60 -13.07 -20.02 -1.03
C ILE A 60 -11.61 -19.80 -0.63
N GLY A 61 -10.74 -20.80 -0.75
CA GLY A 61 -9.31 -20.68 -0.47
C GLY A 61 -8.62 -19.70 -1.43
N GLU A 62 -8.96 -19.78 -2.74
CA GLU A 62 -8.45 -18.84 -3.74
C GLU A 62 -8.94 -17.40 -3.47
N LEU A 63 -10.23 -17.22 -3.20
CA LEU A 63 -10.75 -15.89 -2.84
C LEU A 63 -10.05 -15.30 -1.62
N LYS A 64 -9.70 -16.11 -0.61
CA LYS A 64 -8.99 -15.64 0.59
C LYS A 64 -7.54 -15.23 0.29
N ARG A 65 -6.85 -15.91 -0.61
CA ARG A 65 -5.52 -15.49 -1.10
C ARG A 65 -5.61 -14.15 -1.83
N GLN A 66 -6.58 -14.01 -2.72
CA GLN A 66 -6.80 -12.78 -3.48
C GLN A 66 -7.27 -11.61 -2.61
N GLU A 67 -8.08 -11.87 -1.58
CA GLU A 67 -8.45 -10.85 -0.58
C GLU A 67 -7.20 -10.30 0.10
N THR A 68 -6.30 -11.16 0.58
CA THR A 68 -5.05 -10.74 1.21
C THR A 68 -4.20 -9.88 0.27
N PHE A 69 -4.04 -10.32 -0.97
CA PHE A 69 -3.28 -9.58 -1.98
C PHE A 69 -3.87 -8.20 -2.26
N THR A 70 -5.18 -8.11 -2.50
CA THR A 70 -5.82 -6.85 -2.88
C THR A 70 -5.96 -5.88 -1.71
N VAL A 71 -6.23 -6.37 -0.49
CA VAL A 71 -6.26 -5.51 0.72
C VAL A 71 -4.87 -4.93 1.00
N ASN A 72 -3.82 -5.74 0.91
CA ASN A 72 -2.45 -5.23 1.07
C ASN A 72 -2.10 -4.22 -0.03
N GLY A 73 -2.43 -4.53 -1.30
CA GLY A 73 -2.25 -3.59 -2.40
C GLY A 73 -2.96 -2.25 -2.14
N MET A 74 -4.22 -2.29 -1.72
CA MET A 74 -4.99 -1.09 -1.39
C MET A 74 -4.32 -0.30 -0.25
N LYS A 75 -4.02 -0.95 0.89
CA LYS A 75 -3.48 -0.28 2.08
C LYS A 75 -2.06 0.29 1.86
N LEU A 76 -1.20 -0.45 1.18
CA LEU A 76 0.15 0.02 0.88
C LEU A 76 0.14 1.23 -0.07
N HIS A 77 -0.79 1.28 -1.02
CA HIS A 77 -0.96 2.46 -1.88
C HIS A 77 -1.47 3.68 -1.10
N GLU A 78 -2.41 3.50 -0.17
CA GLU A 78 -2.87 4.59 0.72
C GLU A 78 -1.70 5.20 1.50
N VAL A 79 -0.86 4.35 2.10
CA VAL A 79 0.36 4.78 2.81
C VAL A 79 1.33 5.48 1.86
N TYR A 80 1.59 4.90 0.69
CA TYR A 80 2.51 5.46 -0.32
C TYR A 80 2.08 6.87 -0.74
N PHE A 81 0.83 7.06 -1.16
CA PHE A 81 0.33 8.37 -1.58
C PHE A 81 0.28 9.36 -0.42
N GLY A 82 0.00 8.91 0.82
CA GLY A 82 0.07 9.72 2.01
C GLY A 82 1.47 10.28 2.28
N HIS A 83 2.51 9.49 2.05
CA HIS A 83 3.90 9.91 2.22
C HIS A 83 4.37 10.93 1.17
N LEU A 84 3.76 10.96 -0.01
CA LEU A 84 4.11 11.94 -1.06
C LEU A 84 3.57 13.35 -0.79
N SER A 85 2.74 13.53 0.23
CA SER A 85 2.09 14.82 0.55
C SER A 85 2.94 15.74 1.45
N GLY A 86 4.05 15.27 2.01
CA GLY A 86 4.92 16.02 2.90
C GLY A 86 5.75 17.11 2.22
N ASP A 87 6.35 18.00 3.02
CA ASP A 87 7.26 19.05 2.58
C ASP A 87 8.71 18.55 2.34
N GLY A 88 8.98 17.28 2.59
CA GLY A 88 10.31 16.66 2.46
C GLY A 88 11.32 17.10 3.52
N GLN A 89 10.90 17.87 4.54
CA GLN A 89 11.80 18.36 5.59
C GLN A 89 11.66 17.50 6.85
N PRO A 90 12.69 16.71 7.19
CA PRO A 90 12.69 15.93 8.43
C PRO A 90 12.66 16.84 9.64
N LYS A 91 11.73 16.59 10.58
CA LYS A 91 11.59 17.40 11.81
C LYS A 91 10.82 16.65 12.90
N GLY A 92 10.93 17.14 14.12
CA GLY A 92 10.17 16.65 15.28
C GLY A 92 10.84 15.50 16.02
N GLU A 93 10.10 14.92 16.97
CA GLU A 93 10.62 13.88 17.88
C GLU A 93 11.03 12.60 17.14
N LEU A 94 10.34 12.26 16.03
CA LEU A 94 10.69 11.09 15.23
C LEU A 94 12.12 11.17 14.69
N VAL A 95 12.58 12.35 14.27
CA VAL A 95 13.96 12.55 13.80
C VAL A 95 14.96 12.20 14.90
N LYS A 96 14.72 12.66 16.13
CA LYS A 96 15.60 12.35 17.27
C LYS A 96 15.65 10.84 17.57
N MET A 97 14.52 10.14 17.41
CA MET A 97 14.48 8.69 17.58
C MET A 97 15.28 7.99 16.48
N ILE A 98 15.12 8.42 15.23
CA ILE A 98 15.90 7.90 14.09
C ILE A 98 17.41 8.13 14.31
N GLU A 99 17.81 9.33 14.69
CA GLU A 99 19.21 9.65 14.98
C GLU A 99 19.78 8.82 16.12
N LYS A 100 18.96 8.52 17.13
CA LYS A 100 19.36 7.65 18.23
C LYS A 100 19.57 6.19 17.80
N ASP A 101 18.73 5.68 16.92
CA ASP A 101 18.73 4.26 16.53
C ASP A 101 19.71 3.98 15.35
N PHE A 102 20.01 4.99 14.52
CA PHE A 102 20.83 4.91 13.30
C PHE A 102 22.05 5.84 13.34
N ASP A 103 22.42 6.38 14.50
CA ASP A 103 23.50 7.35 14.74
C ASP A 103 23.33 8.70 14.02
N SER A 104 22.62 8.76 12.93
CA SER A 104 22.32 9.98 12.19
C SER A 104 21.16 9.80 11.21
N LEU A 105 20.57 10.91 10.76
CA LEU A 105 19.57 10.88 9.70
C LEU A 105 20.15 10.38 8.36
N ASP A 106 21.42 10.65 8.07
CA ASP A 106 22.07 10.17 6.87
C ASP A 106 22.36 8.65 6.94
N GLY A 107 22.74 8.12 8.11
CA GLY A 107 22.86 6.68 8.35
C GLY A 107 21.54 5.96 8.12
N TRP A 108 20.44 6.52 8.63
CA TRP A 108 19.10 5.99 8.36
C TRP A 108 18.74 6.02 6.88
N LYS A 109 19.08 7.11 6.14
CA LYS A 109 18.83 7.19 4.69
C LYS A 109 19.60 6.13 3.91
N GLU A 110 20.86 5.90 4.29
CA GLU A 110 21.70 4.86 3.67
C GLU A 110 21.07 3.48 3.86
N ASP A 111 20.65 3.16 5.10
CA ASP A 111 19.96 1.90 5.41
C ASP A 111 18.65 1.73 4.66
N MET A 112 17.81 2.79 4.60
CA MET A 112 16.56 2.80 3.84
C MET A 112 16.77 2.56 2.35
N VAL A 113 17.77 3.20 1.75
CA VAL A 113 18.11 3.02 0.32
C VAL A 113 18.58 1.59 0.08
N ALA A 114 19.46 1.05 0.93
CA ALA A 114 19.94 -0.31 0.82
C ALA A 114 18.79 -1.33 0.95
N THR A 115 17.89 -1.10 1.90
CA THR A 115 16.69 -1.92 2.11
C THR A 115 15.79 -1.88 0.87
N ALA A 116 15.51 -0.69 0.32
CA ALA A 116 14.66 -0.53 -0.85
C ALA A 116 15.26 -1.22 -2.10
N ILE A 117 16.57 -1.10 -2.33
CA ILE A 117 17.26 -1.76 -3.45
C ILE A 117 17.22 -3.28 -3.29
N SER A 118 17.26 -3.79 -2.07
CA SER A 118 17.25 -5.22 -1.76
C SER A 118 15.86 -5.85 -1.76
N ALA A 119 14.82 -5.05 -1.78
CA ALA A 119 13.44 -5.52 -1.65
C ALA A 119 12.96 -6.27 -2.89
N ARG A 120 12.13 -7.28 -2.66
CA ARG A 120 11.38 -8.01 -3.69
C ARG A 120 9.91 -7.61 -3.61
N GLY A 121 9.54 -6.50 -4.25
CA GLY A 121 8.21 -5.91 -4.20
C GLY A 121 8.18 -4.66 -3.33
N TRP A 122 7.35 -4.63 -2.30
CA TRP A 122 7.30 -3.49 -1.37
C TRP A 122 8.47 -3.51 -0.38
N ALA A 123 9.04 -2.35 -0.16
CA ALA A 123 10.05 -2.10 0.86
C ALA A 123 9.51 -1.14 1.93
#